data_66417678539b5e53b8af3464b52ee940
#
_entry.id   66417678539b5e53b8af3464b52ee940
#
_cell.length_a   1.000
_cell.length_b   1.000
_cell.length_c   1.000
_cell.angle_alpha   90.00
_cell.angle_beta   90.00
_cell.angle_gamma   90.00
#
_symmetry.space_group_name_H-M   'P 1'
#
loop_
_entity.id
_entity.type
_entity.pdbx_description
1 polymer ?
#
loop_
_entity_poly.entity_id
_entity_poly.type
_entity_poly.pdbx_seq_one_letter_code
_entity_poly.pdbx_strand_id
1 'polypeptide(L)'
;YYVFRAKKDNNIKFLNYVFQTVGFQRELRKYANGILEIRLRVSSSDILKRFIPFPSEIEQQRIAEFLDRECGKIDGLKADIQAQIDTLEQYKRSVITEAVTHGLNPSAPMKDSGAGWMPLIPLHWKADKLKFHLRQRGIKNQIDKQVLSLYREYGIVPKDSRDDNHNVTSEDVSDYRYVRVGDFVVNKMKAWQGSVAVSNYEGIVSPAYFVYEFSDDLINKRYFHYLMRNKTY
;
A
#
# COMPACT_ATOMS: atom_id res chain seq x y z
N TYR A 1 9.84 -18.07 -25.27
CA TYR A 1 11.14 -17.40 -25.09
C TYR A 1 12.06 -17.79 -26.24
N TYR A 2 12.86 -16.83 -26.75
CA TYR A 2 13.94 -17.11 -27.69
C TYR A 2 15.28 -17.06 -26.93
N VAL A 3 16.17 -17.99 -27.24
CA VAL A 3 17.51 -18.03 -26.68
C VAL A 3 18.49 -17.66 -27.79
N PHE A 4 19.25 -16.59 -27.61
CA PHE A 4 20.31 -16.16 -28.50
C PHE A 4 21.67 -16.43 -27.84
N ARG A 5 22.63 -16.87 -28.63
CA ARG A 5 24.05 -17.02 -28.22
C ARG A 5 24.87 -15.98 -28.96
N ALA A 6 25.70 -15.25 -28.23
CA ALA A 6 26.64 -14.34 -28.84
C ALA A 6 27.65 -15.14 -29.67
N LYS A 7 28.02 -14.63 -30.84
CA LYS A 7 29.17 -15.11 -31.58
C LYS A 7 30.44 -14.72 -30.85
N LYS A 8 31.58 -15.35 -31.21
CA LYS A 8 32.89 -14.93 -30.74
C LYS A 8 33.05 -13.42 -30.98
N ASP A 9 33.78 -12.75 -30.13
CA ASP A 9 34.12 -11.33 -30.21
C ASP A 9 32.98 -10.33 -29.85
N ASN A 10 31.90 -10.82 -29.25
CA ASN A 10 30.80 -9.96 -28.76
C ASN A 10 30.69 -10.01 -27.23
N ASN A 11 30.72 -8.85 -26.60
CA ASN A 11 30.50 -8.76 -25.17
C ASN A 11 29.03 -8.92 -24.83
N ILE A 12 28.67 -10.01 -24.15
CA ILE A 12 27.26 -10.33 -23.80
C ILE A 12 26.66 -9.29 -22.87
N LYS A 13 27.45 -8.74 -21.93
CA LYS A 13 26.97 -7.70 -21.01
C LYS A 13 26.63 -6.42 -21.75
N PHE A 14 27.50 -6.00 -22.67
CA PHE A 14 27.22 -4.85 -23.53
C PHE A 14 25.94 -5.04 -24.32
N LEU A 15 25.78 -6.18 -25.00
CA LEU A 15 24.54 -6.50 -25.73
C LEU A 15 23.31 -6.47 -24.82
N ASN A 16 23.41 -7.01 -23.62
CA ASN A 16 22.32 -6.98 -22.65
C ASN A 16 21.90 -5.53 -22.31
N TYR A 17 22.85 -4.64 -22.09
CA TYR A 17 22.56 -3.22 -21.89
C TYR A 17 21.90 -2.59 -23.10
N VAL A 18 22.36 -2.86 -24.33
CA VAL A 18 21.75 -2.36 -25.56
C VAL A 18 20.26 -2.78 -25.64
N PHE A 19 19.99 -4.08 -25.39
CA PHE A 19 18.63 -4.65 -25.43
C PHE A 19 17.69 -4.04 -24.36
N GLN A 20 18.23 -3.58 -23.25
CA GLN A 20 17.46 -2.95 -22.17
C GLN A 20 17.19 -1.46 -22.41
N THR A 21 17.81 -0.82 -23.41
CA THR A 21 17.56 0.58 -23.68
C THR A 21 16.12 0.81 -24.15
N VAL A 22 15.51 1.90 -23.64
CA VAL A 22 14.15 2.31 -24.05
C VAL A 22 14.06 2.53 -25.56
N GLY A 23 15.12 3.05 -26.18
CA GLY A 23 15.21 3.26 -27.63
C GLY A 23 15.05 1.95 -28.40
N PHE A 24 15.83 0.92 -28.03
CA PHE A 24 15.75 -0.38 -28.69
C PHE A 24 14.42 -1.09 -28.44
N GLN A 25 13.88 -1.01 -27.23
CA GLN A 25 12.56 -1.58 -26.93
C GLN A 25 11.43 -0.92 -27.73
N ARG A 26 11.47 0.42 -27.90
CA ARG A 26 10.53 1.14 -28.77
C ARG A 26 10.68 0.73 -30.24
N GLU A 27 11.92 0.51 -30.71
CA GLU A 27 12.14 -0.01 -32.06
C GLU A 27 11.53 -1.39 -32.24
N LEU A 28 11.74 -2.32 -31.30
CA LEU A 28 11.15 -3.66 -31.35
C LEU A 28 9.62 -3.61 -31.32
N ARG A 29 9.02 -2.66 -30.58
CA ARG A 29 7.56 -2.52 -30.52
C ARG A 29 6.92 -2.24 -31.87
N LYS A 30 7.61 -1.57 -32.79
CA LYS A 30 7.12 -1.29 -34.17
C LYS A 30 6.88 -2.57 -34.97
N TYR A 31 7.56 -3.66 -34.62
CA TYR A 31 7.49 -4.96 -35.29
C TYR A 31 6.74 -5.99 -34.45
N ALA A 32 6.14 -5.56 -33.37
CA ALA A 32 5.38 -6.44 -32.48
C ALA A 32 3.96 -6.62 -33.04
N ASN A 33 3.52 -7.84 -33.15
CA ASN A 33 2.21 -8.24 -33.65
C ASN A 33 1.37 -8.89 -32.56
N GLY A 34 0.09 -8.55 -32.45
CA GLY A 34 -0.84 -9.14 -31.49
C GLY A 34 -2.18 -8.43 -31.53
N ILE A 35 -3.23 -9.12 -31.08
CA ILE A 35 -4.61 -8.59 -31.07
C ILE A 35 -4.83 -7.66 -29.85
N LEU A 36 -4.07 -7.88 -28.77
CA LEU A 36 -4.16 -7.09 -27.54
C LEU A 36 -2.82 -6.45 -27.24
N GLU A 37 -2.80 -5.18 -26.84
CA GLU A 37 -1.57 -4.45 -26.47
C GLU A 37 -0.72 -5.14 -25.41
N ILE A 38 -1.35 -5.90 -24.52
CA ILE A 38 -0.70 -6.67 -23.44
C ILE A 38 -0.10 -8.01 -23.90
N ARG A 39 -0.34 -8.44 -25.15
CA ARG A 39 0.09 -9.74 -25.71
C ARG A 39 0.82 -9.59 -27.05
N LEU A 40 1.55 -8.52 -27.21
CA LEU A 40 2.37 -8.29 -28.39
C LEU A 40 3.54 -9.30 -28.44
N ARG A 41 3.83 -9.79 -29.65
CA ARG A 41 4.92 -10.75 -29.92
C ARG A 41 5.82 -10.21 -31.01
N VAL A 42 7.12 -10.28 -30.79
CA VAL A 42 8.14 -9.97 -31.80
C VAL A 42 8.76 -11.30 -32.25
N SER A 43 8.89 -11.51 -33.54
CA SER A 43 9.56 -12.73 -34.06
C SER A 43 11.07 -12.65 -33.84
N SER A 44 11.72 -13.82 -33.76
CA SER A 44 13.20 -13.86 -33.68
C SER A 44 13.85 -13.26 -34.92
N SER A 45 13.25 -13.44 -36.10
CA SER A 45 13.74 -12.87 -37.35
C SER A 45 13.66 -11.34 -37.35
N ASP A 46 12.62 -10.75 -36.77
CA ASP A 46 12.49 -9.30 -36.66
C ASP A 46 13.51 -8.73 -35.68
N ILE A 47 13.77 -9.40 -34.56
CA ILE A 47 14.81 -9.00 -33.62
C ILE A 47 16.18 -8.97 -34.32
N LEU A 48 16.52 -10.05 -35.03
CA LEU A 48 17.83 -10.19 -35.70
C LEU A 48 18.06 -9.22 -36.88
N LYS A 49 17.00 -8.62 -37.41
CA LYS A 49 17.10 -7.60 -38.46
C LYS A 49 17.31 -6.17 -37.94
N ARG A 50 17.33 -5.98 -36.63
CA ARG A 50 17.50 -4.62 -36.05
C ARG A 50 18.95 -4.21 -36.02
N PHE A 51 19.19 -2.94 -36.29
CA PHE A 51 20.50 -2.34 -36.16
C PHE A 51 20.81 -2.05 -34.69
N ILE A 52 22.01 -2.34 -34.29
CA ILE A 52 22.54 -1.96 -32.98
C ILE A 52 23.89 -1.27 -33.18
N PRO A 53 24.30 -0.39 -32.25
CA PRO A 53 25.69 0.11 -32.25
C PRO A 53 26.66 -1.06 -32.00
N PHE A 54 27.76 -1.07 -32.74
CA PHE A 54 28.72 -2.17 -32.68
C PHE A 54 30.18 -1.63 -32.60
N PRO A 55 30.56 -1.10 -31.40
CA PRO A 55 31.95 -0.65 -31.18
C PRO A 55 32.93 -1.81 -31.14
N SER A 56 34.23 -1.52 -31.07
CA SER A 56 35.25 -2.52 -30.93
C SER A 56 35.06 -3.36 -29.65
N GLU A 57 35.55 -4.61 -29.62
CA GLU A 57 35.42 -5.49 -28.44
C GLU A 57 35.95 -4.84 -27.15
N ILE A 58 37.09 -4.17 -27.24
CA ILE A 58 37.68 -3.44 -26.11
C ILE A 58 36.74 -2.33 -25.61
N GLU A 59 36.10 -1.64 -26.51
CA GLU A 59 35.17 -0.57 -26.16
C GLU A 59 33.86 -1.14 -25.58
N GLN A 60 33.33 -2.22 -26.14
CA GLN A 60 32.20 -2.95 -25.56
C GLN A 60 32.47 -3.37 -24.12
N GLN A 61 33.67 -3.90 -23.85
CA GLN A 61 34.10 -4.29 -22.52
C GLN A 61 34.13 -3.09 -21.56
N ARG A 62 34.74 -1.97 -21.97
CA ARG A 62 34.84 -0.77 -21.15
C ARG A 62 33.45 -0.16 -20.85
N ILE A 63 32.54 -0.15 -21.83
CA ILE A 63 31.16 0.31 -21.65
C ILE A 63 30.43 -0.59 -20.67
N ALA A 64 30.53 -1.91 -20.80
CA ALA A 64 29.87 -2.84 -19.91
C ALA A 64 30.39 -2.71 -18.46
N GLU A 65 31.71 -2.60 -18.26
CA GLU A 65 32.32 -2.41 -16.93
C GLU A 65 31.91 -1.06 -16.31
N PHE A 66 31.85 0.00 -17.11
CA PHE A 66 31.36 1.30 -16.65
C PHE A 66 29.91 1.21 -16.18
N LEU A 67 29.04 0.60 -16.99
CA LEU A 67 27.62 0.46 -16.66
C LEU A 67 27.39 -0.46 -15.46
N ASP A 68 28.09 -1.60 -15.37
CA ASP A 68 28.05 -2.50 -14.21
C ASP A 68 28.38 -1.74 -12.93
N ARG A 69 29.43 -0.91 -12.94
CA ARG A 69 29.85 -0.13 -11.79
C ARG A 69 28.82 0.96 -11.42
N GLU A 70 28.36 1.74 -12.38
CA GLU A 70 27.46 2.86 -12.10
C GLU A 70 26.04 2.37 -11.75
N CYS A 71 25.53 1.38 -12.47
CA CYS A 71 24.23 0.75 -12.12
C CYS A 71 24.30 0.06 -10.76
N GLY A 72 25.41 -0.64 -10.47
CA GLY A 72 25.59 -1.25 -9.15
C GLY A 72 25.59 -0.25 -8.00
N LYS A 73 26.19 0.94 -8.17
CA LYS A 73 26.08 2.03 -7.18
C LYS A 73 24.65 2.49 -7.00
N ILE A 74 23.91 2.69 -8.10
CA ILE A 74 22.53 3.13 -8.07
C ILE A 74 21.65 2.08 -7.37
N ASP A 75 21.83 0.80 -7.70
CA ASP A 75 21.05 -0.28 -7.09
C ASP A 75 21.39 -0.43 -5.60
N GLY A 76 22.65 -0.23 -5.20
CA GLY A 76 23.05 -0.15 -3.80
C GLY A 76 22.34 0.98 -3.06
N LEU A 77 22.35 2.20 -3.60
CA LEU A 77 21.64 3.34 -3.02
C LEU A 77 20.14 3.12 -2.91
N LYS A 78 19.53 2.49 -3.92
CA LYS A 78 18.10 2.13 -3.87
C LYS A 78 17.80 1.14 -2.73
N ALA A 79 18.66 0.14 -2.55
CA ALA A 79 18.52 -0.83 -1.46
C ALA A 79 18.66 -0.17 -0.09
N ASP A 80 19.62 0.74 0.08
CA ASP A 80 19.84 1.49 1.32
C ASP A 80 18.65 2.40 1.65
N ILE A 81 18.11 3.10 0.65
CA ILE A 81 16.92 3.95 0.83
C ILE A 81 15.70 3.09 1.22
N GLN A 82 15.51 1.94 0.58
CA GLN A 82 14.41 1.04 0.94
C GLN A 82 14.54 0.54 2.38
N ALA A 83 15.73 0.15 2.81
CA ALA A 83 15.99 -0.26 4.20
C ALA A 83 15.71 0.87 5.21
N GLN A 84 16.04 2.12 4.85
CA GLN A 84 15.70 3.28 5.69
C GLN A 84 14.19 3.49 5.77
N ILE A 85 13.45 3.36 4.66
CA ILE A 85 11.98 3.46 4.63
C ILE A 85 11.37 2.40 5.55
N ASP A 86 11.81 1.15 5.43
CA ASP A 86 11.31 0.04 6.24
C ASP A 86 11.57 0.28 7.75
N THR A 87 12.75 0.80 8.08
CA THR A 87 13.12 1.16 9.47
C THR A 87 12.23 2.28 10.02
N LEU A 88 12.00 3.33 9.23
CA LEU A 88 11.13 4.45 9.63
C LEU A 88 9.67 4.01 9.81
N GLU A 89 9.19 3.09 8.98
CA GLU A 89 7.86 2.51 9.14
C GLU A 89 7.74 1.69 10.43
N GLN A 90 8.75 0.90 10.76
CA GLN A 90 8.81 0.15 12.02
C GLN A 90 8.85 1.11 13.23
N TYR A 91 9.68 2.14 13.17
CA TYR A 91 9.78 3.15 14.22
C TYR A 91 8.44 3.88 14.42
N LYS A 92 7.79 4.30 13.33
CA LYS A 92 6.45 4.92 13.39
C LYS A 92 5.43 3.99 14.08
N ARG A 93 5.44 2.70 13.76
CA ARG A 93 4.55 1.71 14.41
C ARG A 93 4.85 1.58 15.90
N SER A 94 6.13 1.50 16.27
CA SER A 94 6.56 1.40 17.66
C SER A 94 6.12 2.61 18.48
N VAL A 95 6.36 3.83 17.97
CA VAL A 95 5.95 5.07 18.64
C VAL A 95 4.45 5.15 18.84
N ILE A 96 3.66 4.77 17.81
CA ILE A 96 2.20 4.75 17.94
C ILE A 96 1.77 3.72 18.99
N THR A 97 2.31 2.50 18.92
CA THR A 97 1.98 1.42 19.87
C THR A 97 2.27 1.85 21.29
N GLU A 98 3.47 2.33 21.55
CA GLU A 98 3.88 2.78 22.88
C GLU A 98 2.94 3.89 23.40
N ALA A 99 2.72 4.92 22.60
CA ALA A 99 1.87 6.03 23.00
C ALA A 99 0.42 5.63 23.31
N VAL A 100 -0.17 4.70 22.52
CA VAL A 100 -1.59 4.33 22.71
C VAL A 100 -1.83 3.22 23.73
N THR A 101 -0.78 2.49 24.13
CA THR A 101 -0.91 1.39 25.10
C THR A 101 -0.23 1.69 26.44
N HIS A 102 0.89 2.40 26.45
CA HIS A 102 1.67 2.72 27.66
C HIS A 102 1.62 4.21 28.04
N GLY A 103 1.11 5.06 27.13
CA GLY A 103 1.03 6.52 27.35
C GLY A 103 2.33 7.25 27.03
N LEU A 104 2.41 8.52 27.45
CA LEU A 104 3.55 9.40 27.13
C LEU A 104 4.58 9.49 28.25
N ASN A 105 4.29 8.94 29.43
CA ASN A 105 5.21 8.93 30.56
C ASN A 105 5.83 7.54 30.73
N PRO A 106 7.11 7.34 30.37
CA PRO A 106 7.76 6.03 30.45
C PRO A 106 7.98 5.55 31.89
N SER A 107 7.88 6.45 32.87
CA SER A 107 8.03 6.13 34.30
C SER A 107 6.67 5.91 35.00
N ALA A 108 5.56 5.88 34.25
CA ALA A 108 4.25 5.66 34.85
C ALA A 108 4.17 4.23 35.42
N PRO A 109 3.66 4.05 36.65
CA PRO A 109 3.39 2.72 37.17
C PRO A 109 2.33 2.02 36.31
N MET A 110 2.53 0.73 36.04
CA MET A 110 1.69 -0.08 35.17
C MET A 110 0.82 -1.04 36.00
N LYS A 111 -0.29 -1.47 35.41
CA LYS A 111 -1.18 -2.52 35.95
C LYS A 111 -1.66 -3.42 34.83
N ASP A 112 -2.16 -4.61 35.21
CA ASP A 112 -2.87 -5.51 34.29
C ASP A 112 -4.14 -4.82 33.76
N SER A 113 -4.31 -4.86 32.45
CA SER A 113 -5.50 -4.33 31.77
C SER A 113 -6.69 -5.31 31.79
N GLY A 114 -6.46 -6.59 32.01
CA GLY A 114 -7.41 -7.66 31.79
C GLY A 114 -7.67 -8.02 30.33
N ALA A 115 -6.91 -7.44 29.36
CA ALA A 115 -7.05 -7.69 27.93
C ALA A 115 -5.76 -8.33 27.37
N GLY A 116 -5.82 -9.56 26.87
CA GLY A 116 -4.65 -10.31 26.43
C GLY A 116 -3.81 -9.66 25.33
N TRP A 117 -4.44 -8.86 24.45
CA TRP A 117 -3.75 -8.15 23.36
C TRP A 117 -3.01 -6.87 23.83
N MET A 118 -3.32 -6.38 25.04
CA MET A 118 -2.72 -5.20 25.66
C MET A 118 -2.58 -5.48 27.16
N PRO A 119 -1.64 -6.34 27.59
CA PRO A 119 -1.63 -6.87 28.96
C PRO A 119 -1.38 -5.80 30.02
N LEU A 120 -0.59 -4.77 29.72
CA LEU A 120 -0.24 -3.71 30.65
C LEU A 120 -0.75 -2.35 30.16
N ILE A 121 -1.27 -1.55 31.10
CA ILE A 121 -1.67 -0.16 30.89
C ILE A 121 -1.20 0.70 32.09
N PRO A 122 -1.04 2.02 31.94
CA PRO A 122 -0.79 2.92 33.05
C PRO A 122 -1.79 2.75 34.18
N LEU A 123 -1.33 2.77 35.42
CA LEU A 123 -2.15 2.51 36.64
C LEU A 123 -3.41 3.39 36.70
N HIS A 124 -3.31 4.65 36.22
CA HIS A 124 -4.42 5.61 36.24
C HIS A 124 -5.41 5.41 35.06
N TRP A 125 -5.11 4.54 34.09
CA TRP A 125 -6.04 4.27 32.99
C TRP A 125 -7.10 3.23 33.42
N LYS A 126 -8.22 3.24 32.67
CA LYS A 126 -9.27 2.20 32.78
C LYS A 126 -9.33 1.45 31.44
N ALA A 127 -9.46 0.13 31.52
CA ALA A 127 -9.83 -0.70 30.38
C ALA A 127 -11.34 -0.99 30.46
N ASP A 128 -12.04 -0.81 29.36
CA ASP A 128 -13.48 -1.02 29.30
C ASP A 128 -13.89 -1.68 27.97
N LYS A 129 -15.10 -2.24 27.91
CA LYS A 129 -15.60 -2.92 26.70
C LYS A 129 -16.16 -1.89 25.72
N LEU A 130 -15.81 -2.02 24.44
CA LEU A 130 -16.27 -1.13 23.36
C LEU A 130 -17.80 -0.95 23.32
N LYS A 131 -18.56 -1.97 23.69
CA LYS A 131 -20.04 -1.93 23.71
C LYS A 131 -20.63 -0.86 24.64
N PHE A 132 -19.86 -0.35 25.58
CA PHE A 132 -20.33 0.72 26.47
C PHE A 132 -20.13 2.10 25.87
N HIS A 133 -19.24 2.23 24.87
CA HIS A 133 -18.86 3.49 24.26
C HIS A 133 -19.34 3.62 22.81
N LEU A 134 -19.75 2.53 22.17
CA LEU A 134 -20.14 2.50 20.78
C LEU A 134 -21.54 1.93 20.60
N ARG A 135 -22.35 2.60 19.79
CA ARG A 135 -23.66 2.12 19.35
C ARG A 135 -23.68 1.97 17.83
N GLN A 136 -24.16 0.82 17.36
CA GLN A 136 -24.28 0.60 15.92
C GLN A 136 -25.33 1.50 15.31
N ARG A 137 -24.97 2.16 14.21
CA ARG A 137 -25.86 2.98 13.39
C ARG A 137 -26.23 2.24 12.12
N GLY A 138 -27.52 2.24 11.78
CA GLY A 138 -28.03 1.53 10.62
C GLY A 138 -28.77 2.42 9.61
N ILE A 139 -28.46 3.72 9.54
CA ILE A 139 -29.12 4.65 8.63
C ILE A 139 -28.76 4.28 7.20
N LYS A 140 -29.78 4.12 6.34
CA LYS A 140 -29.66 3.77 4.93
C LYS A 140 -30.37 4.81 4.05
N ASN A 141 -30.40 4.56 2.76
CA ASN A 141 -31.15 5.34 1.77
C ASN A 141 -30.68 6.81 1.68
N GLN A 142 -29.36 7.01 1.75
CA GLN A 142 -28.71 8.32 1.56
C GLN A 142 -28.00 8.33 0.19
N ILE A 143 -28.76 8.11 -0.87
CA ILE A 143 -28.28 7.87 -2.23
C ILE A 143 -27.51 9.05 -2.83
N ASP A 144 -27.76 10.28 -2.37
CA ASP A 144 -27.11 11.51 -2.85
C ASP A 144 -25.72 11.74 -2.22
N LYS A 145 -25.34 10.91 -1.25
CA LYS A 145 -24.06 11.06 -0.55
C LYS A 145 -22.94 10.36 -1.29
N GLN A 146 -21.74 10.94 -1.20
CA GLN A 146 -20.53 10.35 -1.80
C GLN A 146 -20.22 8.96 -1.23
N VAL A 147 -19.76 8.08 -2.09
CA VAL A 147 -19.32 6.74 -1.68
C VAL A 147 -17.94 6.83 -1.04
N LEU A 148 -17.81 6.22 0.13
CA LEU A 148 -16.56 6.14 0.87
C LEU A 148 -15.99 4.73 0.81
N SER A 149 -14.65 4.64 0.87
CA SER A 149 -13.91 3.39 0.98
C SER A 149 -12.96 3.41 2.16
N LEU A 150 -12.81 2.26 2.81
CA LEU A 150 -11.91 2.09 3.94
C LEU A 150 -10.64 1.36 3.49
N TYR A 151 -9.52 2.05 3.57
CA TYR A 151 -8.19 1.51 3.31
C TYR A 151 -7.44 1.28 4.62
N ARG A 152 -6.63 0.22 4.64
CA ARG A 152 -5.82 -0.10 5.81
C ARG A 152 -4.83 1.00 6.18
N GLU A 153 -4.26 1.68 5.18
CA GLU A 153 -3.22 2.69 5.41
C GLU A 153 -3.81 4.09 5.57
N TYR A 154 -4.81 4.43 4.78
CA TYR A 154 -5.36 5.78 4.71
C TYR A 154 -6.61 6.01 5.59
N GLY A 155 -7.22 4.92 6.09
CA GLY A 155 -8.51 5.01 6.76
C GLY A 155 -9.66 5.17 5.77
N ILE A 156 -10.65 5.98 6.13
CA ILE A 156 -11.81 6.25 5.27
C ILE A 156 -11.51 7.46 4.41
N VAL A 157 -11.72 7.32 3.11
CA VAL A 157 -11.57 8.37 2.11
C VAL A 157 -12.68 8.27 1.06
N PRO A 158 -13.00 9.33 0.32
CA PRO A 158 -13.86 9.25 -0.85
C PRO A 158 -13.34 8.19 -1.83
N LYS A 159 -14.24 7.37 -2.35
CA LYS A 159 -13.87 6.26 -3.23
C LYS A 159 -13.15 6.75 -4.49
N ASP A 160 -13.61 7.84 -5.06
CA ASP A 160 -13.10 8.42 -6.32
C ASP A 160 -11.78 9.19 -6.13
N SER A 161 -11.30 9.32 -4.90
CA SER A 161 -10.02 9.99 -4.61
C SER A 161 -8.80 9.11 -4.94
N ARG A 162 -9.02 7.84 -5.38
CA ARG A 162 -7.96 6.87 -5.63
C ARG A 162 -8.30 5.92 -6.79
N ASP A 163 -7.33 5.69 -7.64
CA ASP A 163 -7.44 4.81 -8.82
C ASP A 163 -7.13 3.34 -8.52
N ASP A 164 -6.61 3.03 -7.31
CA ASP A 164 -6.24 1.68 -6.90
C ASP A 164 -7.40 0.86 -6.29
N ASN A 165 -8.62 1.39 -6.35
CA ASN A 165 -9.80 0.69 -5.86
C ASN A 165 -10.48 -0.11 -6.96
N HIS A 166 -10.22 -1.41 -7.01
CA HIS A 166 -10.83 -2.32 -7.98
C HIS A 166 -12.27 -2.76 -7.64
N ASN A 167 -12.83 -2.33 -6.50
CA ASN A 167 -14.21 -2.67 -6.15
C ASN A 167 -15.19 -1.80 -6.93
N VAL A 168 -16.03 -2.43 -7.72
CA VAL A 168 -17.12 -1.75 -8.44
C VAL A 168 -18.19 -1.32 -7.43
N THR A 169 -18.65 -0.05 -7.52
CA THR A 169 -19.81 0.40 -6.77
C THR A 169 -21.05 -0.21 -7.38
N SER A 170 -21.99 -0.69 -6.55
CA SER A 170 -23.29 -1.15 -7.01
C SER A 170 -24.05 0.02 -7.66
N GLU A 171 -24.82 -0.26 -8.71
CA GLU A 171 -25.73 0.72 -9.32
C GLU A 171 -26.79 1.18 -8.32
N ASP A 172 -27.31 0.26 -7.50
CA ASP A 172 -28.19 0.58 -6.37
C ASP A 172 -27.38 0.70 -5.08
N VAL A 173 -27.36 1.87 -4.52
CA VAL A 173 -26.70 2.22 -3.25
C VAL A 173 -27.69 2.46 -2.10
N SER A 174 -28.98 2.16 -2.28
CA SER A 174 -30.03 2.35 -1.28
C SER A 174 -29.76 1.61 0.04
N ASP A 175 -29.12 0.44 -0.03
CA ASP A 175 -28.69 -0.39 1.10
C ASP A 175 -27.38 0.06 1.77
N TYR A 176 -26.68 1.04 1.17
CA TYR A 176 -25.45 1.56 1.75
C TYR A 176 -25.72 2.26 3.09
N ARG A 177 -24.76 2.19 3.98
CA ARG A 177 -24.86 2.73 5.33
C ARG A 177 -24.27 4.12 5.40
N TYR A 178 -25.02 5.03 5.97
CA TYR A 178 -24.60 6.40 6.18
C TYR A 178 -23.53 6.51 7.25
N VAL A 179 -22.51 7.29 6.96
CA VAL A 179 -21.35 7.59 7.82
C VAL A 179 -21.30 9.10 8.02
N ARG A 180 -21.23 9.54 9.27
CA ARG A 180 -20.95 10.93 9.64
C ARG A 180 -19.46 11.10 9.97
N VAL A 181 -19.00 12.34 9.92
CA VAL A 181 -17.69 12.69 10.48
C VAL A 181 -17.64 12.28 11.95
N GLY A 182 -16.61 11.55 12.33
CA GLY A 182 -16.43 11.02 13.67
C GLY A 182 -17.07 9.65 13.94
N ASP A 183 -17.79 9.05 13.00
CA ASP A 183 -18.25 7.67 13.15
C ASP A 183 -17.09 6.68 13.01
N PHE A 184 -17.16 5.60 13.77
CA PHE A 184 -16.21 4.49 13.67
C PHE A 184 -16.73 3.43 12.70
N VAL A 185 -15.94 3.12 11.66
CA VAL A 185 -16.32 2.20 10.59
C VAL A 185 -15.43 0.99 10.60
N VAL A 186 -16.02 -0.19 10.46
CA VAL A 186 -15.36 -1.50 10.54
C VAL A 186 -15.72 -2.32 9.31
N ASN A 187 -14.71 -2.80 8.59
CA ASN A 187 -14.93 -3.76 7.51
C ASN A 187 -15.17 -5.15 8.11
N LYS A 188 -16.35 -5.73 7.91
CA LYS A 188 -16.74 -7.03 8.46
C LYS A 188 -15.76 -8.15 8.12
N MET A 189 -15.23 -8.15 6.91
CA MET A 189 -14.39 -9.24 6.37
C MET A 189 -12.91 -9.06 6.71
N LYS A 190 -12.47 -7.81 6.94
CA LYS A 190 -11.05 -7.46 7.10
C LYS A 190 -10.76 -6.72 8.42
N ALA A 191 -11.69 -6.72 9.38
CA ALA A 191 -11.51 -6.08 10.68
C ALA A 191 -10.28 -6.65 11.41
N TRP A 192 -10.13 -7.96 11.41
CA TRP A 192 -8.98 -8.67 11.98
C TRP A 192 -7.63 -8.30 11.35
N GLN A 193 -7.64 -7.74 10.13
CA GLN A 193 -6.46 -7.20 9.48
C GLN A 193 -6.24 -5.70 9.77
N GLY A 194 -7.04 -5.09 10.67
CA GLY A 194 -6.98 -3.67 11.00
C GLY A 194 -7.69 -2.76 10.01
N SER A 195 -8.62 -3.29 9.19
CA SER A 195 -9.50 -2.47 8.34
C SER A 195 -10.62 -1.84 9.16
N VAL A 196 -10.24 -0.86 9.98
CA VAL A 196 -11.11 -0.06 10.85
C VAL A 196 -10.64 1.39 10.84
N ALA A 197 -11.53 2.35 11.00
CA ALA A 197 -11.14 3.76 11.14
C ALA A 197 -12.28 4.63 11.69
N VAL A 198 -11.94 5.73 12.36
CA VAL A 198 -12.85 6.85 12.57
C VAL A 198 -12.86 7.71 11.31
N SER A 199 -14.04 8.05 10.81
CA SER A 199 -14.19 8.79 9.56
C SER A 199 -13.98 10.29 9.76
N ASN A 200 -13.20 10.88 8.84
CA ASN A 200 -13.12 12.34 8.68
C ASN A 200 -14.07 12.87 7.59
N TYR A 201 -14.81 11.98 6.95
CA TYR A 201 -15.70 12.30 5.83
C TYR A 201 -17.12 11.88 6.14
N GLU A 202 -18.07 12.64 5.58
CA GLU A 202 -19.46 12.28 5.52
C GLU A 202 -19.73 11.57 4.19
N GLY A 203 -20.53 10.49 4.19
CA GLY A 203 -20.86 9.75 3.00
C GLY A 203 -21.53 8.41 3.29
N ILE A 204 -21.43 7.48 2.35
CA ILE A 204 -22.01 6.15 2.46
C ILE A 204 -20.96 5.05 2.22
N VAL A 205 -21.10 3.94 2.93
CA VAL A 205 -20.27 2.75 2.77
C VAL A 205 -21.13 1.53 2.45
N SER A 206 -20.58 0.57 1.72
CA SER A 206 -21.32 -0.64 1.33
C SER A 206 -21.82 -1.44 2.55
N PRO A 207 -22.79 -2.36 2.37
CA PRO A 207 -23.29 -3.23 3.46
C PRO A 207 -22.24 -4.12 4.12
N ALA A 208 -21.06 -4.26 3.50
CA ALA A 208 -19.92 -4.99 4.05
C ALA A 208 -19.25 -4.31 5.25
N TYR A 209 -19.68 -3.09 5.61
CA TYR A 209 -19.14 -2.36 6.75
C TYR A 209 -20.16 -2.25 7.89
N PHE A 210 -19.68 -2.23 9.13
CA PHE A 210 -20.42 -1.72 10.28
C PHE A 210 -20.07 -0.26 10.50
N VAL A 211 -21.07 0.53 10.89
CA VAL A 211 -20.90 1.93 11.27
C VAL A 211 -21.34 2.08 12.72
N TYR A 212 -20.50 2.68 13.55
CA TYR A 212 -20.76 2.93 14.96
C TYR A 212 -20.62 4.42 15.24
N GLU A 213 -21.56 4.95 16.03
CA GLU A 213 -21.43 6.24 16.67
C GLU A 213 -20.86 6.08 18.08
N PHE A 214 -20.17 7.09 18.59
CA PHE A 214 -19.78 7.15 19.99
C PHE A 214 -21.00 7.53 20.84
N SER A 215 -21.21 6.79 21.92
CA SER A 215 -22.35 7.01 22.82
C SER A 215 -22.12 8.17 23.79
N ASP A 216 -20.86 8.58 23.95
CA ASP A 216 -20.41 9.65 24.83
C ASP A 216 -19.18 10.35 24.24
N ASP A 217 -18.79 11.48 24.85
CA ASP A 217 -17.61 12.26 24.48
C ASP A 217 -16.39 11.94 25.35
N LEU A 218 -16.41 10.84 26.13
CA LEU A 218 -15.31 10.46 27.01
C LEU A 218 -14.09 9.97 26.25
N ILE A 219 -14.30 9.46 25.03
CA ILE A 219 -13.23 8.95 24.19
C ILE A 219 -12.81 9.99 23.16
N ASN A 220 -11.55 10.41 23.22
CA ASN A 220 -10.96 11.19 22.14
C ASN A 220 -10.92 10.36 20.85
N LYS A 221 -11.68 10.77 19.84
CA LYS A 221 -11.84 10.02 18.57
C LYS A 221 -10.51 9.83 17.81
N ARG A 222 -9.59 10.79 17.91
CA ARG A 222 -8.27 10.69 17.29
C ARG A 222 -7.38 9.66 18.00
N TYR A 223 -7.37 9.66 19.34
CA TYR A 223 -6.70 8.62 20.12
C TYR A 223 -7.27 7.24 19.78
N PHE A 224 -8.62 7.12 19.79
CA PHE A 224 -9.31 5.89 19.46
C PHE A 224 -8.97 5.37 18.05
N HIS A 225 -8.88 6.28 17.08
CA HIS A 225 -8.47 5.94 15.72
C HIS A 225 -7.08 5.28 15.69
N TYR A 226 -6.10 5.83 16.39
CA TYR A 226 -4.75 5.25 16.47
C TYR A 226 -4.73 3.93 17.24
N LEU A 227 -5.44 3.85 18.36
CA LEU A 227 -5.54 2.64 19.17
C LEU A 227 -6.11 1.46 18.36
N MET A 228 -7.23 1.66 17.67
CA MET A 228 -7.91 0.61 16.93
C MET A 228 -7.18 0.19 15.63
N ARG A 229 -6.31 1.02 15.13
CA ARG A 229 -5.48 0.73 13.95
C ARG A 229 -4.08 0.26 14.31
N ASN A 230 -3.78 0.23 15.57
CA ASN A 230 -2.51 -0.28 16.06
C ASN A 230 -2.40 -1.79 15.77
N LYS A 231 -1.27 -2.20 15.21
CA LYS A 231 -0.94 -3.62 14.98
C LYS A 231 -0.02 -4.08 16.09
N THR A 232 -0.59 -4.43 17.20
CA THR A 232 0.12 -5.06 18.34
C THR A 232 0.19 -6.58 18.10
N TYR A 233 0.91 -7.02 17.06
CA TYR A 233 1.17 -8.43 16.80
C TYR A 233 2.60 -8.62 16.35
#